data_893175750f7593ee204e86acc30da839
#
_entry.id   893175750f7593ee204e86acc30da839
#
_cell.length_a   1.000
_cell.length_b   1.000
_cell.length_c   1.000
_cell.angle_alpha   90.00
_cell.angle_beta   90.00
_cell.angle_gamma   90.00
#
_symmetry.space_group_name_H-M   'P 1'
#
loop_
_entity.id
_entity.type
_entity.pdbx_description
1 polymer ?
#
loop_
_entity_poly.entity_id
_entity_poly.type
_entity_poly.pdbx_seq_one_letter_code
_entity_poly.pdbx_strand_id
1 'polypeptide(L)'
;MIAVENLVKRYGTFTAVDGVSLSVAPGQIHGFLGPNGAGKTTSIRMIAGLLKPTAGRIVVNGHDLEKDPEAAKAALGFIPDRPFIYEKLTAGEFLRFHAGLYGMSDDDIDPRIAEMLDIFELGKWQSELVESFSHGMKQRLVMSAAFLHRPKAVLVDEPMVGLDPRGARLIKDVFRRMTAHGVAILMSTHTLEVAEEMCDLISIILKGKIIAHGTVAELRVLAGSPNEELTPVFLKLTGGGGLQEIDEIV
;
A
#
# COMPACT_ATOMS: atom_id res chain seq x y z
N MET A 1 9.51 -7.76 -6.57
CA MET A 1 8.87 -8.89 -5.86
C MET A 1 8.90 -8.64 -4.36
N ILE A 2 7.79 -8.93 -3.68
CA ILE A 2 7.70 -8.97 -2.21
C ILE A 2 7.37 -10.41 -1.83
N ALA A 3 8.06 -10.99 -0.85
CA ALA A 3 7.75 -12.29 -0.30
C ALA A 3 7.73 -12.21 1.24
N VAL A 4 6.67 -12.73 1.83
CA VAL A 4 6.42 -12.73 3.27
C VAL A 4 6.11 -14.16 3.69
N GLU A 5 6.85 -14.67 4.69
CA GLU A 5 6.76 -16.06 5.14
C GLU A 5 6.49 -16.10 6.64
N ASN A 6 5.35 -16.68 7.02
CA ASN A 6 4.94 -16.94 8.41
C ASN A 6 5.10 -15.74 9.35
N LEU A 7 4.69 -14.55 8.87
CA LEU A 7 4.86 -13.29 9.59
C LEU A 7 4.01 -13.26 10.85
N VAL A 8 4.63 -12.98 12.00
CA VAL A 8 3.97 -12.91 13.30
C VAL A 8 4.31 -11.60 13.99
N LYS A 9 3.31 -10.96 14.59
CA LYS A 9 3.49 -9.84 15.51
C LYS A 9 2.67 -10.02 16.77
N ARG A 10 3.37 -10.01 17.93
CA ARG A 10 2.77 -10.09 19.25
C ARG A 10 3.08 -8.83 20.06
N TYR A 11 2.09 -8.38 20.82
CA TYR A 11 2.19 -7.31 21.80
C TYR A 11 1.73 -7.87 23.16
N GLY A 12 2.67 -8.29 23.98
CA GLY A 12 2.34 -9.03 25.19
C GLY A 12 1.57 -10.32 24.86
N THR A 13 0.35 -10.42 25.36
CA THR A 13 -0.56 -11.56 25.13
C THR A 13 -1.38 -11.41 23.83
N PHE A 14 -1.44 -10.23 23.25
CA PHE A 14 -2.20 -9.96 22.02
C PHE A 14 -1.38 -10.28 20.78
N THR A 15 -1.92 -11.12 19.90
CA THR A 15 -1.33 -11.44 18.58
C THR A 15 -2.05 -10.64 17.49
N ALA A 16 -1.38 -9.61 16.97
CA ALA A 16 -1.94 -8.73 15.94
C ALA A 16 -1.81 -9.32 14.52
N VAL A 17 -0.77 -10.13 14.27
CA VAL A 17 -0.52 -10.84 13.01
C VAL A 17 -0.05 -12.25 13.39
N ASP A 18 -0.65 -13.28 12.78
CA ASP A 18 -0.48 -14.68 13.18
C ASP A 18 -0.25 -15.57 11.95
N GLY A 19 1.01 -15.70 11.54
CA GLY A 19 1.44 -16.61 10.47
C GLY A 19 1.06 -16.12 9.06
N VAL A 20 1.02 -14.82 8.82
CA VAL A 20 0.72 -14.27 7.48
C VAL A 20 1.83 -14.61 6.50
N SER A 21 1.45 -15.27 5.38
CA SER A 21 2.33 -15.55 4.25
C SER A 21 1.67 -15.05 2.96
N LEU A 22 2.39 -14.27 2.17
CA LEU A 22 1.95 -13.77 0.87
C LEU A 22 3.14 -13.48 -0.05
N SER A 23 2.89 -13.42 -1.34
CA SER A 23 3.86 -12.98 -2.32
C SER A 23 3.23 -12.00 -3.31
N VAL A 24 4.04 -11.04 -3.78
CA VAL A 24 3.65 -10.11 -4.84
C VAL A 24 4.68 -10.21 -5.96
N ALA A 25 4.25 -10.66 -7.12
CA ALA A 25 5.12 -10.79 -8.28
C ALA A 25 5.46 -9.42 -8.89
N PRO A 26 6.58 -9.29 -9.64
CA PRO A 26 6.82 -8.11 -10.48
C PRO A 26 5.65 -7.88 -11.45
N GLY A 27 5.21 -6.62 -11.56
CA GLY A 27 4.10 -6.26 -12.44
C GLY A 27 2.71 -6.59 -11.89
N GLN A 28 2.58 -6.92 -10.62
CA GLN A 28 1.33 -7.33 -9.99
C GLN A 28 0.86 -6.31 -8.97
N ILE A 29 -0.45 -6.06 -8.92
CA ILE A 29 -1.13 -5.38 -7.80
C ILE A 29 -1.79 -6.44 -6.93
N HIS A 30 -1.36 -6.54 -5.69
CA HIS A 30 -1.91 -7.46 -4.70
C HIS A 30 -2.70 -6.67 -3.64
N GLY A 31 -3.99 -6.90 -3.56
CA GLY A 31 -4.87 -6.32 -2.56
C GLY A 31 -4.78 -7.07 -1.23
N PHE A 32 -4.59 -6.33 -0.15
CA PHE A 32 -4.58 -6.86 1.22
C PHE A 32 -5.81 -6.31 1.96
N LEU A 33 -6.89 -7.07 1.94
CA LEU A 33 -8.22 -6.66 2.38
C LEU A 33 -8.55 -7.20 3.76
N GLY A 34 -9.32 -6.42 4.52
CA GLY A 34 -9.84 -6.86 5.82
C GLY A 34 -10.47 -5.71 6.60
N PRO A 35 -11.27 -5.99 7.63
CA PRO A 35 -11.86 -4.96 8.47
C PRO A 35 -10.79 -4.18 9.26
N ASN A 36 -11.21 -3.10 9.91
CA ASN A 36 -10.34 -2.36 10.82
C ASN A 36 -9.90 -3.28 11.98
N GLY A 37 -8.61 -3.17 12.37
CA GLY A 37 -8.03 -4.04 13.39
C GLY A 37 -7.68 -5.46 12.92
N ALA A 38 -7.89 -5.84 11.66
CA ALA A 38 -7.56 -7.17 11.15
C ALA A 38 -6.05 -7.48 11.09
N GLY A 39 -5.17 -6.47 11.20
CA GLY A 39 -3.71 -6.62 11.14
C GLY A 39 -3.06 -6.05 9.88
N LYS A 40 -3.81 -5.40 8.96
CA LYS A 40 -3.29 -4.84 7.69
C LYS A 40 -2.12 -3.88 7.90
N THR A 41 -2.37 -2.76 8.57
CA THR A 41 -1.34 -1.72 8.81
C THR A 41 -0.14 -2.27 9.60
N THR A 42 -0.37 -3.20 10.55
CA THR A 42 0.71 -3.87 11.28
C THR A 42 1.59 -4.68 10.35
N SER A 43 0.99 -5.46 9.44
CA SER A 43 1.71 -6.25 8.43
C SER A 43 2.49 -5.34 7.48
N ILE A 44 1.85 -4.30 6.94
CA ILE A 44 2.50 -3.34 6.03
C ILE A 44 3.69 -2.65 6.71
N ARG A 45 3.55 -2.21 7.97
CA ARG A 45 4.67 -1.59 8.73
C ARG A 45 5.82 -2.55 8.97
N MET A 46 5.56 -3.84 9.16
CA MET A 46 6.62 -4.86 9.24
C MET A 46 7.31 -5.03 7.89
N ILE A 47 6.55 -5.11 6.79
CA ILE A 47 7.11 -5.26 5.44
C ILE A 47 7.91 -4.01 5.02
N ALA A 48 7.47 -2.82 5.45
CA ALA A 48 8.21 -1.55 5.27
C ALA A 48 9.48 -1.44 6.13
N GLY A 49 9.73 -2.38 7.05
CA GLY A 49 10.85 -2.33 7.97
C GLY A 49 10.75 -1.23 9.03
N LEU A 50 9.52 -0.75 9.31
CA LEU A 50 9.21 0.23 10.35
C LEU A 50 8.86 -0.43 11.69
N LEU A 51 8.53 -1.71 11.66
CA LEU A 51 8.16 -2.50 12.81
C LEU A 51 8.84 -3.86 12.75
N LYS A 52 9.63 -4.21 13.77
CA LYS A 52 10.27 -5.53 13.81
C LYS A 52 9.22 -6.63 14.02
N PRO A 53 9.17 -7.68 13.19
CA PRO A 53 8.32 -8.84 13.43
C PRO A 53 8.76 -9.61 14.67
N THR A 54 7.83 -10.34 15.29
CA THR A 54 8.14 -11.28 16.37
C THR A 54 8.73 -12.58 15.81
N ALA A 55 8.24 -13.02 14.63
CA ALA A 55 8.73 -14.15 13.87
C ALA A 55 8.35 -14.01 12.40
N GLY A 56 8.93 -14.84 11.56
CA GLY A 56 8.70 -14.84 10.11
C GLY A 56 9.81 -14.13 9.35
N ARG A 57 9.70 -14.13 8.03
CA ARG A 57 10.72 -13.61 7.13
C ARG A 57 10.09 -12.70 6.09
N ILE A 58 10.80 -11.63 5.72
CA ILE A 58 10.38 -10.69 4.70
C ILE A 58 11.53 -10.51 3.70
N VAL A 59 11.22 -10.64 2.42
CA VAL A 59 12.18 -10.45 1.32
C VAL A 59 11.60 -9.43 0.34
N VAL A 60 12.34 -8.38 0.03
CA VAL A 60 11.98 -7.35 -0.95
C VAL A 60 13.04 -7.33 -2.04
N ASN A 61 12.60 -7.53 -3.27
CA ASN A 61 13.47 -7.55 -4.45
C ASN A 61 14.71 -8.46 -4.32
N GLY A 62 14.57 -9.62 -3.62
CA GLY A 62 15.65 -10.56 -3.37
C GLY A 62 16.47 -10.30 -2.10
N HIS A 63 16.29 -9.13 -1.46
CA HIS A 63 16.99 -8.77 -0.22
C HIS A 63 16.15 -9.11 1.00
N ASP A 64 16.75 -9.85 1.93
CA ASP A 64 16.13 -10.20 3.21
C ASP A 64 16.14 -8.96 4.14
N LEU A 65 14.97 -8.54 4.59
CA LEU A 65 14.84 -7.29 5.37
C LEU A 65 15.56 -7.31 6.73
N GLU A 66 15.81 -8.50 7.31
CA GLU A 66 16.56 -8.61 8.56
C GLU A 66 18.08 -8.63 8.32
N LYS A 67 18.53 -9.24 7.21
CA LYS A 67 19.96 -9.44 6.90
C LYS A 67 20.56 -8.28 6.12
N ASP A 68 19.78 -7.70 5.22
CA ASP A 68 20.19 -6.60 4.33
C ASP A 68 19.09 -5.53 4.26
N PRO A 69 18.83 -4.83 5.40
CA PRO A 69 17.74 -3.87 5.50
C PRO A 69 17.89 -2.66 4.59
N GLU A 70 19.11 -2.24 4.31
CA GLU A 70 19.38 -1.07 3.46
C GLU A 70 19.00 -1.35 2.01
N ALA A 71 19.47 -2.46 1.43
CA ALA A 71 19.14 -2.82 0.06
C ALA A 71 17.64 -3.17 -0.10
N ALA A 72 17.03 -3.84 0.89
CA ALA A 72 15.60 -4.11 0.89
C ALA A 72 14.77 -2.81 0.88
N LYS A 73 15.12 -1.83 1.72
CA LYS A 73 14.45 -0.53 1.80
C LYS A 73 14.73 0.36 0.58
N ALA A 74 15.93 0.32 0.03
CA ALA A 74 16.27 1.07 -1.19
C ALA A 74 15.46 0.60 -2.41
N ALA A 75 15.01 -0.66 -2.43
CA ALA A 75 14.15 -1.19 -3.46
C ALA A 75 12.65 -0.94 -3.23
N LEU A 76 12.27 -0.33 -2.09
CA LEU A 76 10.90 -0.21 -1.61
C LEU A 76 10.43 1.23 -1.57
N GLY A 77 9.29 1.54 -2.20
CA GLY A 77 8.50 2.73 -1.97
C GLY A 77 7.44 2.47 -0.90
N PHE A 78 7.20 3.40 0.00
CA PHE A 78 6.16 3.27 1.01
C PHE A 78 5.26 4.50 1.06
N ILE A 79 3.96 4.27 0.93
CA ILE A 79 2.90 5.28 0.99
C ILE A 79 1.99 4.93 2.16
N PRO A 80 2.13 5.60 3.32
CA PRO A 80 1.31 5.34 4.50
C PRO A 80 -0.09 5.98 4.38
N ASP A 81 -1.07 5.44 5.12
CA ASP A 81 -2.41 6.01 5.27
C ASP A 81 -2.38 7.48 5.76
N ARG A 82 -1.50 7.77 6.72
CA ARG A 82 -1.27 9.13 7.23
C ARG A 82 0.17 9.52 7.00
N PRO A 83 0.45 10.24 5.90
CA PRO A 83 1.81 10.64 5.60
C PRO A 83 2.30 11.71 6.58
N PHE A 84 3.53 11.53 7.05
CA PHE A 84 4.24 12.59 7.74
C PHE A 84 4.90 13.49 6.71
N ILE A 85 4.56 14.78 6.72
CA ILE A 85 5.04 15.76 5.74
C ILE A 85 5.67 16.94 6.46
N TYR A 86 6.80 17.41 5.96
CA TYR A 86 7.44 18.64 6.43
C TYR A 86 6.75 19.86 5.80
N GLU A 87 5.72 20.38 6.46
CA GLU A 87 4.85 21.42 5.92
C GLU A 87 5.57 22.77 5.66
N LYS A 88 6.72 23.01 6.29
CA LYS A 88 7.53 24.21 6.12
C LYS A 88 8.53 24.13 4.96
N LEU A 89 8.57 23.03 4.25
CA LEU A 89 9.31 22.90 3.00
C LEU A 89 8.41 23.22 1.81
N THR A 90 8.99 23.69 0.72
CA THR A 90 8.32 23.68 -0.59
C THR A 90 8.20 22.24 -1.11
N ALA A 91 7.33 22.02 -2.10
CA ALA A 91 7.20 20.69 -2.70
C ALA A 91 8.53 20.21 -3.32
N GLY A 92 9.26 21.12 -3.98
CA GLY A 92 10.58 20.81 -4.54
C GLY A 92 11.63 20.45 -3.48
N GLU A 93 11.69 21.21 -2.38
CA GLU A 93 12.59 20.92 -1.26
C GLU A 93 12.24 19.60 -0.57
N PHE A 94 10.95 19.31 -0.38
CA PHE A 94 10.49 18.04 0.17
C PHE A 94 10.95 16.85 -0.68
N LEU A 95 10.79 16.92 -1.99
CA LEU A 95 11.23 15.85 -2.90
C LEU A 95 12.76 15.75 -2.95
N ARG A 96 13.49 16.87 -2.95
CA ARG A 96 14.96 16.89 -2.90
C ARG A 96 15.49 16.24 -1.63
N PHE A 97 14.87 16.54 -0.48
CA PHE A 97 15.19 15.89 0.78
C PHE A 97 15.03 14.37 0.69
N HIS A 98 13.91 13.90 0.13
CA HIS A 98 13.68 12.46 -0.07
C HIS A 98 14.71 11.85 -1.04
N ALA A 99 15.04 12.51 -2.14
CA ALA A 99 16.05 12.06 -3.09
C ALA A 99 17.41 11.84 -2.39
N GLY A 100 17.81 12.78 -1.52
CA GLY A 100 19.03 12.67 -0.73
C GLY A 100 19.03 11.47 0.24
N LEU A 101 17.89 11.13 0.86
CA LEU A 101 17.78 9.97 1.75
C LEU A 101 18.00 8.64 1.00
N TYR A 102 17.66 8.58 -0.30
CA TYR A 102 17.88 7.41 -1.16
C TYR A 102 19.23 7.46 -1.91
N GLY A 103 20.07 8.45 -1.64
CA GLY A 103 21.40 8.57 -2.25
C GLY A 103 21.36 8.79 -3.76
N MET A 104 20.34 9.48 -4.27
CA MET A 104 20.28 9.84 -5.69
C MET A 104 21.39 10.81 -6.05
N SER A 105 21.94 10.70 -7.28
CA SER A 105 22.96 11.61 -7.77
C SER A 105 22.39 13.00 -8.00
N ASP A 106 23.19 14.06 -7.75
CA ASP A 106 22.75 15.45 -7.94
C ASP A 106 22.27 15.71 -9.39
N ASP A 107 22.89 15.08 -10.37
CA ASP A 107 22.51 15.22 -11.78
C ASP A 107 21.12 14.62 -12.10
N ASP A 108 20.68 13.60 -11.36
CA ASP A 108 19.40 12.93 -11.56
C ASP A 108 18.24 13.56 -10.77
N ILE A 109 18.54 14.28 -9.69
CA ILE A 109 17.52 14.77 -8.75
C ILE A 109 16.53 15.72 -9.43
N ASP A 110 17.01 16.81 -10.03
CA ASP A 110 16.13 17.85 -10.59
C ASP A 110 15.28 17.37 -11.75
N PRO A 111 15.81 16.64 -12.73
CA PRO A 111 15.00 16.05 -13.79
C PRO A 111 13.94 15.10 -13.25
N ARG A 112 14.28 14.31 -12.22
CA ARG A 112 13.35 13.35 -11.64
C ARG A 112 12.26 14.00 -10.79
N ILE A 113 12.59 15.09 -10.07
CA ILE A 113 11.58 15.89 -9.35
C ILE A 113 10.57 16.48 -10.34
N ALA A 114 11.07 17.10 -11.42
CA ALA A 114 10.19 17.67 -12.45
C ALA A 114 9.26 16.61 -13.06
N GLU A 115 9.79 15.43 -13.40
CA GLU A 115 9.02 14.30 -13.90
C GLU A 115 7.93 13.85 -12.92
N MET A 116 8.27 13.71 -11.64
CA MET A 116 7.29 13.28 -10.62
C MET A 116 6.21 14.33 -10.39
N LEU A 117 6.58 15.60 -10.30
CA LEU A 117 5.61 16.69 -10.15
C LEU A 117 4.68 16.82 -11.35
N ASP A 118 5.17 16.53 -12.56
CA ASP A 118 4.33 16.52 -13.78
C ASP A 118 3.34 15.34 -13.75
N ILE A 119 3.83 14.11 -13.49
CA ILE A 119 3.00 12.90 -13.39
C ILE A 119 1.86 13.08 -12.38
N PHE A 120 2.15 13.70 -11.22
CA PHE A 120 1.17 13.90 -10.14
C PHE A 120 0.42 15.23 -10.22
N GLU A 121 0.54 15.97 -11.34
CA GLU A 121 -0.12 17.25 -11.59
C GLU A 121 0.19 18.32 -10.52
N LEU A 122 1.43 18.35 -10.02
CA LEU A 122 1.91 19.30 -9.00
C LEU A 122 2.96 20.28 -9.53
N GLY A 123 3.32 20.26 -10.81
CA GLY A 123 4.41 21.07 -11.39
C GLY A 123 4.30 22.58 -11.08
N LYS A 124 3.07 23.13 -11.12
CA LYS A 124 2.81 24.55 -10.81
C LYS A 124 3.06 24.92 -9.34
N TRP A 125 3.16 23.94 -8.47
CA TRP A 125 3.24 24.09 -7.02
C TRP A 125 4.62 23.75 -6.46
N GLN A 126 5.62 23.56 -7.33
CA GLN A 126 6.97 23.16 -6.93
C GLN A 126 7.59 24.09 -5.90
N SER A 127 7.37 25.41 -6.04
CA SER A 127 7.93 26.45 -5.18
C SER A 127 7.02 26.87 -4.02
N GLU A 128 5.83 26.27 -3.93
CA GLU A 128 4.87 26.58 -2.88
C GLU A 128 5.11 25.72 -1.63
N LEU A 129 4.87 26.32 -0.45
CA LEU A 129 4.98 25.60 0.81
C LEU A 129 3.93 24.51 0.92
N VAL A 130 4.31 23.34 1.40
CA VAL A 130 3.44 22.18 1.55
C VAL A 130 2.29 22.43 2.53
N GLU A 131 2.43 23.37 3.47
CA GLU A 131 1.35 23.78 4.38
C GLU A 131 0.11 24.32 3.63
N SER A 132 0.31 24.94 2.46
CA SER A 132 -0.79 25.48 1.63
C SER A 132 -1.54 24.40 0.82
N PHE A 133 -1.04 23.15 0.80
CA PHE A 133 -1.59 22.09 -0.01
C PHE A 133 -2.88 21.51 0.59
N SER A 134 -3.86 21.25 -0.27
CA SER A 134 -5.01 20.44 0.10
C SER A 134 -4.60 19.01 0.48
N HIS A 135 -5.46 18.27 1.16
CA HIS A 135 -5.19 16.89 1.53
C HIS A 135 -4.82 16.03 0.31
N GLY A 136 -5.57 16.11 -0.78
CA GLY A 136 -5.27 15.38 -2.01
C GLY A 136 -3.96 15.79 -2.68
N MET A 137 -3.54 17.06 -2.59
CA MET A 137 -2.23 17.51 -3.05
C MET A 137 -1.10 16.93 -2.18
N LYS A 138 -1.27 16.93 -0.86
CA LYS A 138 -0.34 16.30 0.08
C LYS A 138 -0.17 14.81 -0.21
N GLN A 139 -1.26 14.10 -0.44
CA GLN A 139 -1.24 12.69 -0.78
C GLN A 139 -0.46 12.43 -2.09
N ARG A 140 -0.73 13.22 -3.15
CA ARG A 140 0.01 13.13 -4.41
C ARG A 140 1.49 13.46 -4.27
N LEU A 141 1.86 14.42 -3.42
CA LEU A 141 3.25 14.76 -3.14
C LEU A 141 3.99 13.61 -2.44
N VAL A 142 3.35 12.94 -1.47
CA VAL A 142 3.93 11.77 -0.80
C VAL A 142 4.11 10.60 -1.76
N MET A 143 3.15 10.38 -2.65
CA MET A 143 3.31 9.39 -3.72
C MET A 143 4.46 9.76 -4.65
N SER A 144 4.61 11.04 -5.03
CA SER A 144 5.76 11.51 -5.81
C SER A 144 7.08 11.16 -5.14
N ALA A 145 7.18 11.38 -3.83
CA ALA A 145 8.37 11.03 -3.04
C ALA A 145 8.63 9.51 -3.01
N ALA A 146 7.57 8.70 -2.84
CA ALA A 146 7.70 7.24 -2.80
C ALA A 146 8.16 6.63 -4.13
N PHE A 147 7.89 7.29 -5.26
CA PHE A 147 8.31 6.83 -6.59
C PHE A 147 9.60 7.48 -7.10
N LEU A 148 10.14 8.45 -6.39
CA LEU A 148 11.27 9.27 -6.83
C LEU A 148 12.51 8.42 -7.17
N HIS A 149 12.87 7.48 -6.28
CA HIS A 149 14.05 6.60 -6.39
C HIS A 149 13.83 5.35 -7.25
N ARG A 150 12.74 5.30 -8.05
CA ARG A 150 12.40 4.17 -8.95
C ARG A 150 12.32 2.81 -8.23
N PRO A 151 11.46 2.67 -7.23
CA PRO A 151 11.36 1.44 -6.44
C PRO A 151 10.99 0.24 -7.31
N LYS A 152 11.42 -0.95 -6.89
CA LYS A 152 11.05 -2.23 -7.51
C LYS A 152 9.79 -2.84 -6.88
N ALA A 153 9.45 -2.37 -5.68
CA ALA A 153 8.24 -2.76 -4.97
C ALA A 153 7.65 -1.53 -4.26
N VAL A 154 6.33 -1.49 -4.11
CA VAL A 154 5.62 -0.41 -3.44
C VAL A 154 4.62 -0.98 -2.45
N LEU A 155 4.64 -0.45 -1.23
CA LEU A 155 3.62 -0.69 -0.22
C LEU A 155 2.73 0.53 -0.14
N VAL A 156 1.43 0.31 -0.17
CA VAL A 156 0.45 1.39 -0.11
C VAL A 156 -0.61 1.07 0.94
N ASP A 157 -0.77 1.95 1.91
CA ASP A 157 -1.80 1.81 2.94
C ASP A 157 -2.92 2.80 2.65
N GLU A 158 -4.11 2.31 2.22
CA GLU A 158 -5.34 3.07 1.93
C GLU A 158 -5.15 4.23 0.92
N PRO A 159 -4.71 3.99 -0.32
CA PRO A 159 -4.27 5.04 -1.25
C PRO A 159 -5.36 6.00 -1.73
N MET A 160 -6.63 5.60 -1.66
CA MET A 160 -7.74 6.36 -2.23
C MET A 160 -8.45 7.25 -1.21
N VAL A 161 -8.10 7.13 0.08
CA VAL A 161 -8.74 7.91 1.15
C VAL A 161 -8.46 9.41 0.97
N GLY A 162 -9.53 10.20 0.95
CA GLY A 162 -9.44 11.67 0.86
C GLY A 162 -9.11 12.24 -0.51
N LEU A 163 -9.11 11.42 -1.56
CA LEU A 163 -8.98 11.87 -2.94
C LEU A 163 -10.35 12.15 -3.56
N ASP A 164 -10.42 13.18 -4.39
CA ASP A 164 -11.52 13.39 -5.29
C ASP A 164 -11.52 12.38 -6.45
N PRO A 165 -12.60 12.23 -7.23
CA PRO A 165 -12.66 11.25 -8.32
C PRO A 165 -11.55 11.39 -9.35
N ARG A 166 -11.10 12.64 -9.63
CA ARG A 166 -9.99 12.90 -10.56
C ARG A 166 -8.67 12.41 -9.99
N GLY A 167 -8.39 12.72 -8.73
CA GLY A 167 -7.20 12.25 -8.02
C GLY A 167 -7.14 10.73 -7.93
N ALA A 168 -8.27 10.08 -7.58
CA ALA A 168 -8.36 8.63 -7.53
C ALA A 168 -8.07 7.98 -8.90
N ARG A 169 -8.61 8.54 -9.99
CA ARG A 169 -8.33 8.07 -11.34
C ARG A 169 -6.85 8.21 -11.70
N LEU A 170 -6.24 9.37 -11.40
CA LEU A 170 -4.81 9.59 -11.64
C LEU A 170 -3.97 8.53 -10.94
N ILE A 171 -4.24 8.24 -9.66
CA ILE A 171 -3.49 7.23 -8.90
C ILE A 171 -3.66 5.83 -9.50
N LYS A 172 -4.87 5.45 -9.91
CA LYS A 172 -5.13 4.18 -10.60
C LYS A 172 -4.28 4.06 -11.88
N ASP A 173 -4.24 5.12 -12.69
CA ASP A 173 -3.47 5.15 -13.93
C ASP A 173 -1.96 5.08 -13.66
N VAL A 174 -1.46 5.76 -12.62
CA VAL A 174 -0.06 5.69 -12.18
C VAL A 174 0.30 4.26 -11.76
N PHE A 175 -0.51 3.62 -10.91
CA PHE A 175 -0.23 2.25 -10.45
C PHE A 175 -0.22 1.25 -11.61
N ARG A 176 -1.16 1.34 -12.56
CA ARG A 176 -1.16 0.50 -13.77
C ARG A 176 0.10 0.70 -14.62
N ARG A 177 0.56 1.95 -14.78
CA ARG A 177 1.81 2.22 -15.49
C ARG A 177 3.02 1.64 -14.77
N MET A 178 3.08 1.78 -13.43
CA MET A 178 4.17 1.22 -12.63
C MET A 178 4.24 -0.31 -12.74
N THR A 179 3.10 -0.99 -12.66
CA THR A 179 3.07 -2.46 -12.82
C THR A 179 3.41 -2.90 -14.24
N ALA A 180 3.01 -2.16 -15.27
CA ALA A 180 3.44 -2.41 -16.65
C ALA A 180 4.98 -2.33 -16.82
N HIS A 181 5.67 -1.58 -15.95
CA HIS A 181 7.14 -1.53 -15.87
C HIS A 181 7.75 -2.51 -14.86
N GLY A 182 6.98 -3.47 -14.39
CA GLY A 182 7.45 -4.55 -13.52
C GLY A 182 7.51 -4.21 -12.03
N VAL A 183 6.95 -3.09 -11.58
CA VAL A 183 6.88 -2.78 -10.14
C VAL A 183 5.84 -3.67 -9.46
N ALA A 184 6.20 -4.30 -8.35
CA ALA A 184 5.27 -5.06 -7.51
C ALA A 184 4.56 -4.12 -6.53
N ILE A 185 3.23 -4.15 -6.45
CA ILE A 185 2.46 -3.28 -5.55
C ILE A 185 1.65 -4.13 -4.57
N LEU A 186 1.88 -3.93 -3.26
CA LEU A 186 1.01 -4.44 -2.20
C LEU A 186 0.18 -3.29 -1.65
N MET A 187 -1.13 -3.35 -1.84
CA MET A 187 -2.06 -2.29 -1.47
C MET A 187 -3.03 -2.78 -0.40
N SER A 188 -3.03 -2.17 0.79
CA SER A 188 -4.13 -2.39 1.72
C SER A 188 -5.30 -1.48 1.36
N THR A 189 -6.49 -2.03 1.51
CA THR A 189 -7.72 -1.24 1.42
C THR A 189 -8.87 -1.94 2.15
N HIS A 190 -9.84 -1.15 2.60
CA HIS A 190 -11.15 -1.63 3.03
C HIS A 190 -12.24 -1.34 1.98
N THR A 191 -11.89 -0.64 0.89
CA THR A 191 -12.79 -0.32 -0.22
C THR A 191 -12.75 -1.44 -1.24
N LEU A 192 -13.79 -2.27 -1.22
CA LEU A 192 -13.86 -3.52 -2.02
C LEU A 192 -13.93 -3.24 -3.52
N GLU A 193 -14.63 -2.17 -3.92
CA GLU A 193 -14.74 -1.74 -5.32
C GLU A 193 -13.37 -1.36 -5.90
N VAL A 194 -12.51 -0.70 -5.11
CA VAL A 194 -11.14 -0.37 -5.53
C VAL A 194 -10.31 -1.64 -5.70
N ALA A 195 -10.46 -2.59 -4.78
CA ALA A 195 -9.74 -3.85 -4.86
C ALA A 195 -10.19 -4.68 -6.07
N GLU A 196 -11.49 -4.75 -6.34
CA GLU A 196 -12.06 -5.46 -7.49
C GLU A 196 -11.60 -4.88 -8.82
N GLU A 197 -11.49 -3.55 -8.92
CA GLU A 197 -11.08 -2.86 -10.14
C GLU A 197 -9.57 -2.96 -10.40
N MET A 198 -8.74 -2.94 -9.33
CA MET A 198 -7.31 -2.73 -9.47
C MET A 198 -6.44 -3.96 -9.22
N CYS A 199 -6.88 -4.89 -8.38
CA CYS A 199 -6.01 -5.96 -7.91
C CYS A 199 -6.06 -7.18 -8.81
N ASP A 200 -4.89 -7.73 -9.14
CA ASP A 200 -4.75 -9.01 -9.83
C ASP A 200 -4.99 -10.18 -8.88
N LEU A 201 -4.50 -10.05 -7.64
CA LEU A 201 -4.73 -11.00 -6.55
C LEU A 201 -5.18 -10.26 -5.29
N ILE A 202 -5.92 -10.96 -4.45
CA ILE A 202 -6.45 -10.44 -3.19
C ILE A 202 -6.17 -11.45 -2.09
N SER A 203 -5.64 -10.98 -0.96
CA SER A 203 -5.61 -11.71 0.30
C SER A 203 -6.56 -11.06 1.29
N ILE A 204 -7.49 -11.83 1.84
CA ILE A 204 -8.42 -11.36 2.89
C ILE A 204 -7.84 -11.75 4.24
N ILE A 205 -7.57 -10.74 5.09
CA ILE A 205 -7.08 -10.92 6.45
C ILE A 205 -8.20 -10.67 7.47
N LEU A 206 -8.30 -11.57 8.44
CA LEU A 206 -9.22 -11.45 9.56
C LEU A 206 -8.52 -11.92 10.85
N LYS A 207 -8.59 -11.11 11.91
CA LYS A 207 -7.98 -11.43 13.23
C LYS A 207 -6.51 -11.91 13.11
N GLY A 208 -5.74 -11.21 12.28
CA GLY A 208 -4.31 -11.46 12.06
C GLY A 208 -3.97 -12.63 11.13
N LYS A 209 -4.94 -13.31 10.53
CA LYS A 209 -4.72 -14.47 9.64
C LYS A 209 -5.29 -14.22 8.25
N ILE A 210 -4.61 -14.69 7.20
CA ILE A 210 -5.20 -14.76 5.87
C ILE A 210 -6.21 -15.91 5.86
N ILE A 211 -7.48 -15.56 5.57
CA ILE A 211 -8.60 -16.50 5.52
C ILE A 211 -8.99 -16.91 4.10
N ALA A 212 -8.64 -16.08 3.12
CA ALA A 212 -8.87 -16.35 1.70
C ALA A 212 -7.80 -15.65 0.86
N HIS A 213 -7.44 -16.25 -0.27
CA HIS A 213 -6.46 -15.74 -1.22
C HIS A 213 -6.80 -16.20 -2.63
N GLY A 214 -6.69 -15.32 -3.61
CA GLY A 214 -6.91 -15.62 -5.02
C GLY A 214 -7.28 -14.38 -5.85
N THR A 215 -7.61 -14.60 -7.11
CA THR A 215 -8.24 -13.60 -7.97
C THR A 215 -9.67 -13.32 -7.50
N VAL A 216 -10.26 -12.23 -7.97
CA VAL A 216 -11.69 -11.92 -7.69
C VAL A 216 -12.59 -13.10 -8.10
N ALA A 217 -12.32 -13.73 -9.25
CA ALA A 217 -13.10 -14.87 -9.73
C ALA A 217 -12.98 -16.09 -8.80
N GLU A 218 -11.78 -16.40 -8.32
CA GLU A 218 -11.54 -17.50 -7.38
C GLU A 218 -12.20 -17.24 -6.01
N LEU A 219 -12.15 -16.01 -5.51
CA LEU A 219 -12.81 -15.64 -4.26
C LEU A 219 -14.35 -15.74 -4.37
N ARG A 220 -14.93 -15.37 -5.51
CA ARG A 220 -16.36 -15.56 -5.79
C ARG A 220 -16.76 -17.04 -5.76
N VAL A 221 -15.96 -17.89 -6.37
CA VAL A 221 -16.19 -19.36 -6.34
C VAL A 221 -16.07 -19.89 -4.92
N LEU A 222 -15.03 -19.48 -4.18
CA LEU A 222 -14.81 -19.90 -2.78
C LEU A 222 -15.99 -19.53 -1.86
N ALA A 223 -16.61 -18.36 -2.09
CA ALA A 223 -17.79 -17.91 -1.35
C ALA A 223 -19.11 -18.52 -1.83
N GLY A 224 -19.10 -19.37 -2.87
CA GLY A 224 -20.31 -19.92 -3.48
C GLY A 224 -21.17 -18.88 -4.21
N SER A 225 -20.57 -17.80 -4.69
CA SER A 225 -21.23 -16.62 -5.27
C SER A 225 -20.58 -16.16 -6.58
N PRO A 226 -20.57 -16.98 -7.62
CA PRO A 226 -19.77 -16.76 -8.83
C PRO A 226 -20.12 -15.49 -9.62
N ASN A 227 -21.33 -14.96 -9.43
CA ASN A 227 -21.85 -13.80 -10.18
C ASN A 227 -22.06 -12.56 -9.30
N GLU A 228 -21.70 -12.62 -8.01
CA GLU A 228 -21.85 -11.48 -7.10
C GLU A 228 -20.63 -10.54 -7.15
N GLU A 229 -20.82 -9.29 -6.79
CA GLU A 229 -19.73 -8.34 -6.54
C GLU A 229 -18.85 -8.78 -5.36
N LEU A 230 -17.67 -8.18 -5.20
CA LEU A 230 -16.73 -8.57 -4.15
C LEU A 230 -17.28 -8.30 -2.74
N THR A 231 -18.20 -7.33 -2.56
CA THR A 231 -18.76 -6.99 -1.24
C THR A 231 -19.55 -8.12 -0.59
N PRO A 232 -20.57 -8.75 -1.24
CA PRO A 232 -21.23 -9.93 -0.68
C PRO A 232 -20.27 -11.11 -0.45
N VAL A 233 -19.32 -11.31 -1.37
CA VAL A 233 -18.28 -12.35 -1.26
C VAL A 233 -17.44 -12.15 0.00
N PHE A 234 -16.97 -10.92 0.23
CA PHE A 234 -16.20 -10.56 1.42
C PHE A 234 -16.98 -10.80 2.72
N LEU A 235 -18.25 -10.37 2.77
CA LEU A 235 -19.12 -10.58 3.94
C LEU A 235 -19.31 -12.07 4.24
N LYS A 236 -19.55 -12.92 3.23
CA LYS A 236 -19.65 -14.36 3.41
C LYS A 236 -18.37 -14.98 3.94
N LEU A 237 -17.20 -14.58 3.40
CA LEU A 237 -15.91 -15.12 3.81
C LEU A 237 -15.48 -14.65 5.21
N THR A 238 -15.90 -13.45 5.63
CA THR A 238 -15.56 -12.89 6.94
C THR A 238 -16.60 -13.22 8.03
N GLY A 239 -17.66 -13.97 7.69
CA GLY A 239 -18.67 -14.41 8.65
C GLY A 239 -19.84 -13.46 8.86
N GLY A 240 -20.06 -12.49 7.95
CA GLY A 240 -21.28 -11.64 7.93
C GLY A 240 -21.51 -10.77 9.17
N GLY A 241 -20.52 -10.64 10.04
CA GLY A 241 -20.63 -10.04 11.35
C GLY A 241 -20.81 -8.52 11.34
N GLY A 242 -22.01 -8.04 11.04
CA GLY A 242 -22.36 -6.62 11.08
C GLY A 242 -23.86 -6.35 10.94
N LEU A 243 -24.64 -7.28 10.43
CA LEU A 243 -26.09 -7.08 10.25
C LEU A 243 -26.95 -7.75 11.34
N GLN A 244 -26.42 -8.72 12.09
CA GLN A 244 -27.16 -9.34 13.21
C GLN A 244 -27.24 -8.48 14.47
N GLU A 245 -26.31 -7.54 14.67
CA GLU A 245 -26.36 -6.63 15.84
C GLU A 245 -27.35 -5.47 15.69
N ILE A 246 -27.90 -5.22 14.49
CA ILE A 246 -28.87 -4.15 14.28
C ILE A 246 -30.28 -4.61 14.63
N ASP A 247 -30.60 -5.89 14.47
CA ASP A 247 -31.93 -6.45 14.81
C ASP A 247 -32.17 -6.57 16.33
N GLU A 248 -31.12 -6.46 17.18
CA GLU A 248 -31.27 -6.40 18.64
C GLU A 248 -31.45 -4.98 19.21
N ILE A 249 -31.37 -3.92 18.36
CA ILE A 249 -31.48 -2.52 18.78
C ILE A 249 -32.85 -1.92 18.38
N VAL A 250 -33.67 -2.62 17.62
CA VAL A 250 -35.03 -2.27 17.23
C VAL A 250 -36.01 -3.25 17.92
#